data_afa2adda5d23609ef1599212f84a39e7
#
_entry.id   afa2adda5d23609ef1599212f84a39e7
#
_cell.length_a   1.000
_cell.length_b   1.000
_cell.length_c   1.000
_cell.angle_alpha   90.00
_cell.angle_beta   90.00
_cell.angle_gamma   90.00
#
_symmetry.space_group_name_H-M   'P 1'
#
loop_
_entity.id
_entity.type
_entity.pdbx_description
1 polymer ?
#
loop_
_entity_poly.entity_id
_entity_poly.type
_entity_poly.pdbx_seq_one_letter_code
_entity_poly.pdbx_strand_id
1 'polypeptide(L)'
;CGKCIHSCPFGAIGSKTFMVDVINALKSDKKVYVIAAPATEGQFGANITMGSWKKAMQEVGFNGFIEAGLGGDMTAASEAAERVEAYKAGEKKVTSCCPGFVNMVRLHFPEMADKISTTISPMCAVSRMIKAQDPDAVTVFVGPCVAKKSEVVDQKIEGNADYVLTYSEMRAIMSAKGVELQPSDTSYQESSVYGKRFANSGGVTAAVVESMKEMEAGIEPKVCKANGAAECRKFLMLMKAGKLPDDFIEGMACEGGCVGGPSSFNDMLVTKKFRDELLQKADDRQILDNLKNYHMETFSMH
;
A
#
# COMPACT_ATOMS: atom_id res chain seq x y z
N CYS A 1 -4.69 13.36 -2.56
CA CYS A 1 -5.45 12.09 -2.65
C CYS A 1 -5.81 11.71 -4.10
N GLY A 2 -5.83 12.65 -5.06
CA GLY A 2 -6.16 12.38 -6.46
C GLY A 2 -7.66 12.40 -6.79
N LYS A 3 -8.55 12.72 -5.84
CA LYS A 3 -10.00 12.79 -6.11
C LYS A 3 -10.36 13.83 -7.17
N CYS A 4 -9.63 14.96 -7.24
CA CYS A 4 -9.80 15.96 -8.27
C CYS A 4 -9.53 15.43 -9.70
N ILE A 5 -8.54 14.52 -9.84
CA ILE A 5 -8.24 13.85 -11.13
C ILE A 5 -9.38 12.94 -11.52
N HIS A 6 -9.82 12.08 -10.60
CA HIS A 6 -10.93 11.14 -10.82
C HIS A 6 -12.26 11.85 -11.12
N SER A 7 -12.51 12.98 -10.45
CA SER A 7 -13.80 13.71 -10.59
C SER A 7 -13.82 14.74 -11.71
N CYS A 8 -12.73 14.94 -12.44
CA CYS A 8 -12.69 15.90 -13.53
C CYS A 8 -13.35 15.33 -14.79
N PRO A 9 -14.53 15.82 -15.22
CA PRO A 9 -15.25 15.25 -16.36
C PRO A 9 -14.56 15.55 -17.70
N PHE A 10 -13.64 16.50 -17.71
CA PHE A 10 -12.91 16.92 -18.92
C PHE A 10 -11.52 16.27 -19.05
N GLY A 11 -11.07 15.46 -18.07
CA GLY A 11 -9.72 14.93 -18.06
C GLY A 11 -8.60 15.98 -18.03
N ALA A 12 -8.92 17.22 -17.59
CA ALA A 12 -8.01 18.37 -17.65
C ALA A 12 -6.96 18.34 -16.52
N ILE A 13 -7.11 17.46 -15.55
CA ILE A 13 -6.21 17.35 -14.38
C ILE A 13 -5.47 16.01 -14.46
N GLY A 14 -4.15 16.06 -14.55
CA GLY A 14 -3.27 14.88 -14.52
C GLY A 14 -2.30 14.92 -13.37
N SER A 15 -1.73 13.76 -13.03
CA SER A 15 -0.57 13.70 -12.13
C SER A 15 0.72 13.77 -12.94
N LYS A 16 1.81 14.30 -12.33
CA LYS A 16 3.14 14.17 -12.91
C LYS A 16 3.46 12.69 -13.13
N THR A 17 3.96 12.36 -14.31
CA THR A 17 4.34 10.99 -14.66
C THR A 17 5.82 10.74 -14.36
N PHE A 18 6.15 9.48 -14.04
CA PHE A 18 7.52 8.98 -13.95
C PHE A 18 7.84 7.97 -15.06
N MET A 19 7.02 7.89 -16.12
CA MET A 19 7.23 6.91 -17.19
C MET A 19 8.59 7.04 -17.86
N VAL A 20 9.04 8.27 -18.14
CA VAL A 20 10.34 8.51 -18.79
C VAL A 20 11.48 8.07 -17.89
N ASP A 21 11.39 8.38 -16.59
CA ASP A 21 12.40 8.00 -15.59
C ASP A 21 12.49 6.46 -15.49
N VAL A 22 11.36 5.77 -15.43
CA VAL A 22 11.31 4.30 -15.39
C VAL A 22 11.83 3.68 -16.68
N ILE A 23 11.48 4.23 -17.88
CA ILE A 23 12.01 3.74 -19.15
C ILE A 23 13.54 3.91 -19.20
N ASN A 24 14.06 5.02 -18.70
CA ASN A 24 15.51 5.26 -18.64
C ASN A 24 16.18 4.28 -17.65
N ALA A 25 15.57 4.03 -16.50
CA ALA A 25 16.07 3.04 -15.55
C ALA A 25 16.12 1.63 -16.18
N LEU A 26 15.06 1.21 -16.89
CA LEU A 26 15.01 -0.08 -17.59
C LEU A 26 16.02 -0.24 -18.73
N LYS A 27 16.57 0.87 -19.24
CA LYS A 27 17.63 0.89 -20.26
C LYS A 27 19.04 1.01 -19.66
N SER A 28 19.14 1.24 -18.38
CA SER A 28 20.42 1.35 -17.68
C SER A 28 20.93 -0.03 -17.21
N ASP A 29 22.14 -0.06 -16.65
CA ASP A 29 22.73 -1.27 -16.06
C ASP A 29 22.19 -1.56 -14.64
N LYS A 30 21.30 -0.72 -14.11
CA LYS A 30 20.71 -0.90 -12.78
C LYS A 30 19.65 -2.00 -12.78
N LYS A 31 19.55 -2.73 -11.69
CA LYS A 31 18.44 -3.64 -11.47
C LYS A 31 17.19 -2.85 -11.11
N VAL A 32 16.10 -3.11 -11.82
CA VAL A 32 14.82 -2.43 -11.62
C VAL A 32 13.78 -3.42 -11.12
N TYR A 33 13.17 -3.13 -9.97
CA TYR A 33 12.18 -3.98 -9.33
C TYR A 33 10.79 -3.33 -9.34
N VAL A 34 9.76 -4.12 -9.60
CA VAL A 34 8.37 -3.69 -9.44
C VAL A 34 7.86 -4.07 -8.06
N ILE A 35 7.23 -3.12 -7.40
CA ILE A 35 6.47 -3.31 -6.17
C ILE A 35 4.98 -3.16 -6.53
N ALA A 36 4.24 -4.27 -6.60
CA ALA A 36 2.85 -4.27 -7.01
C ALA A 36 1.90 -4.01 -5.83
N ALA A 37 1.04 -3.01 -5.96
CA ALA A 37 0.03 -2.72 -4.93
C ALA A 37 -0.86 -3.94 -4.67
N PRO A 38 -1.29 -4.20 -3.40
CA PRO A 38 -2.23 -5.27 -3.14
C PRO A 38 -3.57 -5.10 -3.87
N ALA A 39 -3.92 -3.85 -4.24
CA ALA A 39 -5.09 -3.52 -5.05
C ALA A 39 -4.99 -3.96 -6.51
N THR A 40 -3.85 -4.49 -6.96
CA THR A 40 -3.65 -4.96 -8.35
C THR A 40 -4.48 -6.20 -8.65
N GLU A 41 -4.67 -7.06 -7.65
CA GLU A 41 -5.56 -8.22 -7.79
C GLU A 41 -7.00 -7.77 -8.08
N GLY A 42 -7.62 -8.39 -9.07
CA GLY A 42 -9.00 -8.12 -9.48
C GLY A 42 -9.19 -6.90 -10.40
N GLN A 43 -8.18 -6.03 -10.61
CA GLN A 43 -8.31 -4.86 -11.48
C GLN A 43 -8.49 -5.23 -12.96
N PHE A 44 -7.98 -6.36 -13.38
CA PHE A 44 -7.94 -6.79 -14.78
C PHE A 44 -8.71 -8.10 -15.03
N GLY A 45 -9.60 -8.46 -14.11
CA GLY A 45 -10.42 -9.68 -14.16
C GLY A 45 -9.94 -10.78 -13.20
N ALA A 46 -10.81 -11.77 -12.99
CA ALA A 46 -10.55 -12.86 -12.03
C ALA A 46 -9.41 -13.82 -12.44
N ASN A 47 -9.07 -13.85 -13.72
CA ASN A 47 -8.03 -14.74 -14.26
C ASN A 47 -6.65 -14.08 -14.38
N ILE A 48 -6.57 -12.76 -14.07
CA ILE A 48 -5.30 -12.03 -14.05
C ILE A 48 -4.79 -11.99 -12.62
N THR A 49 -3.89 -12.90 -12.31
CA THR A 49 -3.28 -13.10 -10.99
C THR A 49 -2.02 -12.27 -10.81
N MET A 50 -1.46 -12.24 -9.61
CA MET A 50 -0.11 -11.67 -9.38
C MET A 50 0.96 -12.42 -10.18
N GLY A 51 0.78 -13.72 -10.44
CA GLY A 51 1.64 -14.49 -11.35
C GLY A 51 1.60 -13.97 -12.80
N SER A 52 0.41 -13.57 -13.29
CA SER A 52 0.25 -12.91 -14.59
C SER A 52 1.07 -11.61 -14.65
N TRP A 53 0.97 -10.78 -13.60
CA TRP A 53 1.72 -9.53 -13.50
C TRP A 53 3.21 -9.77 -13.44
N LYS A 54 3.68 -10.72 -12.62
CA LYS A 54 5.10 -11.07 -12.50
C LYS A 54 5.68 -11.42 -13.85
N LYS A 55 5.01 -12.30 -14.62
CA LYS A 55 5.44 -12.69 -15.94
C LYS A 55 5.50 -11.51 -16.91
N ALA A 56 4.45 -10.70 -16.97
CA ALA A 56 4.40 -9.53 -17.83
C ALA A 56 5.50 -8.50 -17.48
N MET A 57 5.78 -8.28 -16.18
CA MET A 57 6.85 -7.36 -15.78
C MET A 57 8.25 -7.89 -16.17
N GLN A 58 8.47 -9.20 -16.12
CA GLN A 58 9.71 -9.80 -16.62
C GLN A 58 9.86 -9.59 -18.13
N GLU A 59 8.78 -9.75 -18.91
CA GLU A 59 8.76 -9.50 -20.35
C GLU A 59 9.00 -8.02 -20.69
N VAL A 60 8.52 -7.07 -19.85
CA VAL A 60 8.82 -5.63 -19.97
C VAL A 60 10.30 -5.35 -19.74
N GLY A 61 10.99 -6.17 -18.96
CA GLY A 61 12.42 -6.03 -18.66
C GLY A 61 12.73 -5.68 -17.21
N PHE A 62 11.78 -5.81 -16.28
CA PHE A 62 12.06 -5.69 -14.85
C PHE A 62 12.82 -6.91 -14.33
N ASN A 63 13.77 -6.68 -13.43
CA ASN A 63 14.60 -7.73 -12.84
C ASN A 63 13.89 -8.52 -11.74
N GLY A 64 12.90 -7.90 -11.08
CA GLY A 64 12.13 -8.53 -10.02
C GLY A 64 10.73 -7.95 -9.88
N PHE A 65 9.86 -8.73 -9.23
CA PHE A 65 8.47 -8.37 -8.95
C PHE A 65 8.15 -8.82 -7.54
N ILE A 66 7.68 -7.90 -6.70
CA ILE A 66 7.37 -8.15 -5.28
C ILE A 66 5.99 -7.58 -4.97
N GLU A 67 5.20 -8.32 -4.21
CA GLU A 67 3.91 -7.86 -3.71
C GLU A 67 4.10 -6.83 -2.59
N ALA A 68 3.52 -5.64 -2.72
CA ALA A 68 3.48 -4.70 -1.60
C ALA A 68 2.62 -5.19 -0.42
N GLY A 69 1.87 -6.28 -0.59
CA GLY A 69 1.22 -7.01 0.49
C GLY A 69 2.22 -7.51 1.53
N LEU A 70 3.40 -7.97 1.10
CA LEU A 70 4.50 -8.32 2.01
C LEU A 70 4.91 -7.13 2.88
N GLY A 71 5.06 -5.94 2.27
CA GLY A 71 5.24 -4.70 3.03
C GLY A 71 4.06 -4.37 3.94
N GLY A 72 2.85 -4.82 3.58
CA GLY A 72 1.67 -4.75 4.44
C GLY A 72 1.83 -5.58 5.72
N ASP A 73 2.34 -6.80 5.61
CA ASP A 73 2.67 -7.64 6.77
C ASP A 73 3.75 -6.97 7.64
N MET A 74 4.83 -6.44 7.03
CA MET A 74 5.88 -5.71 7.73
C MET A 74 5.33 -4.48 8.47
N THR A 75 4.51 -3.67 7.79
CA THR A 75 3.87 -2.49 8.38
C THR A 75 2.92 -2.88 9.50
N ALA A 76 2.14 -3.97 9.34
CA ALA A 76 1.23 -4.44 10.38
C ALA A 76 1.97 -4.88 11.64
N ALA A 77 3.04 -5.62 11.51
CA ALA A 77 3.86 -6.07 12.64
C ALA A 77 4.48 -4.88 13.39
N SER A 78 5.04 -3.91 12.66
CA SER A 78 5.63 -2.70 13.25
C SER A 78 4.57 -1.79 13.88
N GLU A 79 3.45 -1.53 13.20
CA GLU A 79 2.34 -0.75 13.78
C GLU A 79 1.72 -1.46 14.99
N ALA A 80 1.64 -2.80 15.00
CA ALA A 80 1.13 -3.54 16.15
C ALA A 80 1.97 -3.28 17.40
N ALA A 81 3.29 -3.35 17.30
CA ALA A 81 4.19 -3.05 18.40
C ALA A 81 4.01 -1.59 18.89
N GLU A 82 3.97 -0.62 17.98
CA GLU A 82 3.72 0.80 18.32
C GLU A 82 2.35 1.00 19.00
N ARG A 83 1.30 0.28 18.53
CA ARG A 83 -0.06 0.38 19.11
C ARG A 83 -0.14 -0.23 20.49
N VAL A 84 0.57 -1.32 20.76
CA VAL A 84 0.64 -1.91 22.10
C VAL A 84 1.21 -0.90 23.10
N GLU A 85 2.29 -0.23 22.74
CA GLU A 85 2.90 0.77 23.61
C GLU A 85 2.00 2.02 23.78
N ALA A 86 1.41 2.52 22.70
CA ALA A 86 0.47 3.64 22.75
C ALA A 86 -0.76 3.31 23.61
N TYR A 87 -1.32 2.11 23.49
CA TYR A 87 -2.47 1.66 24.28
C TYR A 87 -2.15 1.64 25.76
N LYS A 88 -0.99 1.08 26.15
CA LYS A 88 -0.52 1.09 27.55
C LYS A 88 -0.32 2.50 28.10
N ALA A 89 0.11 3.44 27.26
CA ALA A 89 0.29 4.84 27.61
C ALA A 89 -1.04 5.66 27.58
N GLY A 90 -2.17 5.07 27.19
CA GLY A 90 -3.44 5.76 26.99
C GLY A 90 -3.43 6.75 25.83
N GLU A 91 -2.51 6.59 24.89
CA GLU A 91 -2.37 7.45 23.72
C GLU A 91 -3.20 6.96 22.53
N LYS A 92 -3.79 7.92 21.82
CA LYS A 92 -4.50 7.65 20.56
C LYS A 92 -3.59 7.90 19.37
N LYS A 93 -3.64 6.99 18.39
CA LYS A 93 -2.82 7.07 17.19
C LYS A 93 -3.67 6.97 15.92
N VAL A 94 -3.09 7.36 14.79
CA VAL A 94 -3.67 7.19 13.46
C VAL A 94 -2.67 6.47 12.54
N THR A 95 -3.17 5.74 11.54
CA THR A 95 -2.32 4.98 10.60
C THR A 95 -1.50 5.89 9.69
N SER A 96 -0.34 5.40 9.22
CA SER A 96 0.59 6.11 8.32
C SER A 96 0.56 5.63 6.87
N CYS A 97 -0.01 4.46 6.60
CA CYS A 97 0.13 3.77 5.31
C CYS A 97 -0.58 4.44 4.12
N CYS A 98 -1.61 5.30 4.37
CA CYS A 98 -2.31 6.04 3.33
C CYS A 98 -1.79 7.47 3.21
N PRO A 99 -0.98 7.83 2.17
CA PRO A 99 -0.43 9.17 2.05
C PRO A 99 -1.49 10.25 1.82
N GLY A 100 -2.65 9.90 1.26
CA GLY A 100 -3.78 10.83 1.16
C GLY A 100 -4.36 11.19 2.52
N PHE A 101 -4.41 10.25 3.45
CA PHE A 101 -4.83 10.49 4.83
C PHE A 101 -3.75 11.22 5.65
N VAL A 102 -2.50 10.78 5.55
CA VAL A 102 -1.36 11.46 6.21
C VAL A 102 -1.27 12.93 5.80
N ASN A 103 -1.40 13.23 4.51
CA ASN A 103 -1.42 14.60 4.02
C ASN A 103 -2.63 15.38 4.55
N MET A 104 -3.80 14.74 4.72
CA MET A 104 -4.96 15.39 5.35
C MET A 104 -4.65 15.77 6.79
N VAL A 105 -4.04 14.89 7.58
CA VAL A 105 -3.63 15.20 8.96
C VAL A 105 -2.63 16.35 8.96
N ARG A 106 -1.53 16.24 8.22
CA ARG A 106 -0.45 17.25 8.20
C ARG A 106 -0.93 18.64 7.76
N LEU A 107 -1.87 18.72 6.79
CA LEU A 107 -2.29 19.99 6.22
C LEU A 107 -3.50 20.62 6.94
N HIS A 108 -4.42 19.80 7.48
CA HIS A 108 -5.67 20.30 8.04
C HIS A 108 -5.79 20.10 9.56
N PHE A 109 -4.94 19.27 10.13
CA PHE A 109 -4.88 18.96 11.57
C PHE A 109 -3.42 18.89 12.05
N PRO A 110 -2.59 19.92 11.79
CA PRO A 110 -1.14 19.87 12.06
C PRO A 110 -0.82 19.61 13.53
N GLU A 111 -1.71 20.00 14.44
CA GLU A 111 -1.60 19.72 15.89
C GLU A 111 -1.72 18.24 16.24
N MET A 112 -2.13 17.40 15.29
CA MET A 112 -2.25 15.95 15.47
C MET A 112 -1.17 15.18 14.70
N ALA A 113 -0.19 15.88 14.14
CA ALA A 113 0.87 15.25 13.35
C ALA A 113 1.69 14.23 14.15
N ASP A 114 1.83 14.44 15.48
CA ASP A 114 2.48 13.52 16.43
C ASP A 114 1.68 12.24 16.71
N LYS A 115 0.41 12.22 16.31
CA LYS A 115 -0.46 11.05 16.43
C LYS A 115 -0.36 10.10 15.25
N ILE A 116 0.27 10.53 14.13
CA ILE A 116 0.52 9.65 13.00
C ILE A 116 1.53 8.56 13.44
N SER A 117 1.25 7.30 13.08
CA SER A 117 2.22 6.22 13.27
C SER A 117 3.56 6.55 12.62
N THR A 118 4.64 6.22 13.28
CA THR A 118 6.00 6.41 12.75
C THR A 118 6.38 5.29 11.76
N THR A 119 5.62 4.20 11.74
CA THR A 119 5.84 3.08 10.83
C THR A 119 5.68 3.51 9.37
N ILE A 120 6.64 3.13 8.54
CA ILE A 120 6.62 3.40 7.09
C ILE A 120 5.52 2.61 6.37
N SER A 121 5.16 3.09 5.17
CA SER A 121 4.14 2.43 4.36
C SER A 121 4.62 1.12 3.75
N PRO A 122 3.71 0.20 3.35
CA PRO A 122 4.05 -1.04 2.66
C PRO A 122 4.96 -0.88 1.44
N MET A 123 4.76 0.19 0.68
CA MET A 123 5.61 0.52 -0.47
C MET A 123 7.05 0.81 -0.04
N CYS A 124 7.21 1.63 0.97
CA CYS A 124 8.52 2.00 1.52
C CYS A 124 9.21 0.79 2.17
N ALA A 125 8.48 -0.04 2.91
CA ALA A 125 9.01 -1.24 3.56
C ALA A 125 9.63 -2.21 2.55
N VAL A 126 8.91 -2.54 1.47
CA VAL A 126 9.45 -3.40 0.40
C VAL A 126 10.63 -2.74 -0.31
N SER A 127 10.58 -1.43 -0.55
CA SER A 127 11.72 -0.71 -1.16
C SER A 127 12.96 -0.80 -0.27
N ARG A 128 12.84 -0.55 1.03
CA ARG A 128 13.96 -0.68 1.98
C ARG A 128 14.50 -2.10 2.04
N MET A 129 13.64 -3.11 2.03
CA MET A 129 14.03 -4.52 1.98
C MET A 129 14.87 -4.82 0.73
N ILE A 130 14.45 -4.33 -0.45
CA ILE A 130 15.20 -4.51 -1.69
C ILE A 130 16.55 -3.79 -1.60
N LYS A 131 16.55 -2.53 -1.17
CA LYS A 131 17.77 -1.69 -1.10
C LYS A 131 18.74 -2.15 -0.02
N ALA A 132 18.29 -2.86 1.01
CA ALA A 132 19.17 -3.50 1.97
C ALA A 132 20.01 -4.64 1.35
N GLN A 133 19.47 -5.30 0.31
CA GLN A 133 20.17 -6.36 -0.42
C GLN A 133 20.94 -5.85 -1.63
N ASP A 134 20.42 -4.81 -2.29
CA ASP A 134 21.01 -4.18 -3.47
C ASP A 134 20.82 -2.65 -3.37
N PRO A 135 21.79 -1.93 -2.81
CA PRO A 135 21.67 -0.47 -2.58
C PRO A 135 21.52 0.36 -3.87
N ASP A 136 21.95 -0.16 -5.00
CA ASP A 136 21.85 0.51 -6.31
C ASP A 136 20.55 0.16 -7.06
N ALA A 137 19.73 -0.72 -6.50
CA ALA A 137 18.46 -1.11 -7.10
C ALA A 137 17.49 0.07 -7.24
N VAL A 138 16.80 0.11 -8.37
CA VAL A 138 15.70 1.04 -8.61
C VAL A 138 14.38 0.34 -8.33
N THR A 139 13.54 0.95 -7.51
CA THR A 139 12.25 0.40 -7.12
C THR A 139 11.10 1.22 -7.70
N VAL A 140 10.15 0.55 -8.33
CA VAL A 140 9.00 1.15 -9.02
C VAL A 140 7.71 0.60 -8.45
N PHE A 141 6.95 1.44 -7.74
CA PHE A 141 5.64 1.04 -7.26
C PHE A 141 4.59 1.16 -8.36
N VAL A 142 3.75 0.14 -8.53
CA VAL A 142 2.63 0.12 -9.47
C VAL A 142 1.32 -0.05 -8.73
N GLY A 143 0.37 0.90 -8.91
CA GLY A 143 -0.90 0.81 -8.19
C GLY A 143 -1.89 1.93 -8.53
N PRO A 144 -3.07 1.93 -7.89
CA PRO A 144 -4.15 2.88 -8.20
C PRO A 144 -4.00 4.25 -7.53
N CYS A 145 -2.90 4.49 -6.80
CA CYS A 145 -2.78 5.59 -5.88
C CYS A 145 -1.92 6.74 -6.42
N VAL A 146 -2.55 7.89 -6.71
CA VAL A 146 -1.82 9.10 -7.11
C VAL A 146 -1.07 9.74 -5.93
N ALA A 147 -1.59 9.62 -4.70
CA ALA A 147 -0.93 10.18 -3.52
C ALA A 147 0.43 9.52 -3.22
N LYS A 148 0.65 8.28 -3.65
CA LYS A 148 1.96 7.61 -3.56
C LYS A 148 3.04 8.36 -4.35
N LYS A 149 2.68 9.10 -5.41
CA LYS A 149 3.63 9.97 -6.12
C LYS A 149 4.13 11.15 -5.26
N SER A 150 3.32 11.62 -4.31
CA SER A 150 3.78 12.64 -3.35
C SER A 150 4.63 12.03 -2.22
N GLU A 151 4.39 10.77 -1.88
CA GLU A 151 5.16 10.07 -0.85
C GLU A 151 6.60 9.80 -1.29
N VAL A 152 6.82 9.38 -2.54
CA VAL A 152 8.17 9.09 -3.04
C VAL A 152 9.05 10.33 -3.22
N VAL A 153 8.47 11.52 -3.28
CA VAL A 153 9.23 12.77 -3.34
C VAL A 153 9.38 13.45 -1.97
N ASP A 154 8.83 12.85 -0.90
CA ASP A 154 9.02 13.35 0.47
C ASP A 154 10.42 12.98 0.96
N GLN A 155 11.31 13.95 0.97
CA GLN A 155 12.71 13.79 1.39
C GLN A 155 12.88 13.35 2.86
N LYS A 156 11.81 13.38 3.66
CA LYS A 156 11.83 12.90 5.04
C LYS A 156 11.72 11.39 5.16
N ILE A 157 11.39 10.70 4.06
CA ILE A 157 11.21 9.24 4.03
C ILE A 157 12.36 8.64 3.24
N GLU A 158 13.45 8.32 3.94
CA GLU A 158 14.62 7.68 3.33
C GLU A 158 14.31 6.24 2.88
N GLY A 159 14.97 5.79 1.82
CA GLY A 159 14.83 4.41 1.29
C GLY A 159 13.47 4.10 0.68
N ASN A 160 12.63 5.10 0.41
CA ASN A 160 11.34 4.93 -0.26
C ASN A 160 11.51 4.42 -1.69
N ALA A 161 10.40 4.02 -2.34
CA ALA A 161 10.42 3.69 -3.76
C ALA A 161 10.93 4.91 -4.58
N ASP A 162 11.63 4.62 -5.67
CA ASP A 162 12.19 5.69 -6.51
C ASP A 162 11.11 6.30 -7.39
N TYR A 163 10.20 5.46 -7.91
CA TYR A 163 9.14 5.90 -8.82
C TYR A 163 7.81 5.25 -8.51
N VAL A 164 6.73 5.92 -8.91
CA VAL A 164 5.35 5.43 -8.83
C VAL A 164 4.69 5.53 -10.18
N LEU A 165 4.17 4.43 -10.69
CA LEU A 165 3.34 4.38 -11.89
C LEU A 165 1.90 3.96 -11.53
N THR A 166 0.95 4.62 -12.18
CA THR A 166 -0.44 4.17 -12.19
C THR A 166 -0.62 2.99 -13.14
N TYR A 167 -1.72 2.26 -13.03
CA TYR A 167 -2.00 1.15 -13.96
C TYR A 167 -2.03 1.59 -15.43
N SER A 168 -2.59 2.78 -15.71
CA SER A 168 -2.62 3.31 -17.07
C SER A 168 -1.22 3.62 -17.61
N GLU A 169 -0.34 4.18 -16.78
CA GLU A 169 1.06 4.45 -17.14
C GLU A 169 1.83 3.15 -17.37
N MET A 170 1.67 2.15 -16.51
CA MET A 170 2.31 0.85 -16.70
C MET A 170 1.80 0.15 -17.96
N ARG A 171 0.48 0.20 -18.23
CA ARG A 171 -0.08 -0.37 -19.47
C ARG A 171 0.45 0.32 -20.72
N ALA A 172 0.68 1.63 -20.69
CA ALA A 172 1.30 2.33 -21.81
C ALA A 172 2.72 1.81 -22.09
N ILE A 173 3.52 1.56 -21.05
CA ILE A 173 4.86 0.96 -21.17
C ILE A 173 4.76 -0.47 -21.72
N MET A 174 3.85 -1.29 -21.18
CA MET A 174 3.62 -2.66 -21.66
C MET A 174 3.23 -2.67 -23.14
N SER A 175 2.25 -1.83 -23.53
CA SER A 175 1.80 -1.72 -24.91
C SER A 175 2.93 -1.30 -25.87
N ALA A 176 3.77 -0.36 -25.45
CA ALA A 176 4.94 0.06 -26.24
C ALA A 176 5.99 -1.06 -26.42
N LYS A 177 6.00 -2.03 -25.50
CA LYS A 177 6.86 -3.24 -25.55
C LYS A 177 6.18 -4.43 -26.24
N GLY A 178 4.90 -4.32 -26.62
CA GLY A 178 4.12 -5.44 -27.16
C GLY A 178 3.78 -6.51 -26.12
N VAL A 179 3.78 -6.16 -24.83
CA VAL A 179 3.48 -7.06 -23.71
C VAL A 179 2.02 -6.90 -23.30
N GLU A 180 1.31 -8.00 -23.15
CA GLU A 180 -0.07 -8.05 -22.65
C GLU A 180 -0.19 -8.95 -21.42
N LEU A 181 -1.10 -8.59 -20.51
CA LEU A 181 -1.43 -9.45 -19.38
C LEU A 181 -2.17 -10.70 -19.87
N GLN A 182 -1.59 -11.86 -19.61
CA GLN A 182 -2.20 -13.14 -19.95
C GLN A 182 -2.77 -13.81 -18.70
N PRO A 183 -3.92 -14.48 -18.79
CA PRO A 183 -4.43 -15.31 -17.71
C PRO A 183 -3.38 -16.32 -17.23
N SER A 184 -3.30 -16.53 -15.93
CA SER A 184 -2.38 -17.48 -15.33
C SER A 184 -3.00 -18.11 -14.08
N ASP A 185 -2.92 -19.42 -14.02
CA ASP A 185 -3.27 -20.20 -12.82
C ASP A 185 -2.11 -20.27 -11.80
N THR A 186 -0.96 -19.67 -12.13
CA THR A 186 0.20 -19.66 -11.26
C THR A 186 -0.12 -18.85 -10.00
N SER A 187 -0.24 -19.55 -8.88
CA SER A 187 -0.34 -18.88 -7.59
C SER A 187 1.02 -18.24 -7.29
N TYR A 188 1.01 -16.94 -7.09
CA TYR A 188 2.16 -16.19 -6.61
C TYR A 188 1.74 -15.45 -5.35
N GLN A 189 2.39 -15.75 -4.26
CA GLN A 189 2.07 -15.17 -2.97
C GLN A 189 3.35 -15.04 -2.13
N GLU A 190 3.63 -13.81 -1.69
CA GLU A 190 4.72 -13.50 -0.76
C GLU A 190 4.17 -13.05 0.60
N SER A 191 3.02 -12.41 0.61
CA SER A 191 2.38 -11.88 1.81
C SER A 191 1.32 -12.82 2.39
N SER A 192 0.96 -12.61 3.64
CA SER A 192 -0.23 -13.21 4.23
C SER A 192 -1.52 -12.70 3.54
N VAL A 193 -2.64 -13.36 3.80
CA VAL A 193 -3.95 -12.85 3.36
C VAL A 193 -4.27 -11.48 3.95
N TYR A 194 -3.74 -11.17 5.14
CA TYR A 194 -3.89 -9.86 5.78
C TYR A 194 -3.12 -8.79 5.02
N GLY A 195 -1.86 -9.04 4.62
CA GLY A 195 -1.09 -8.14 3.77
C GLY A 195 -1.75 -7.90 2.41
N LYS A 196 -2.30 -8.94 1.80
CA LYS A 196 -3.12 -8.79 0.58
C LYS A 196 -4.33 -7.89 0.83
N ARG A 197 -5.02 -8.01 1.96
CA ARG A 197 -6.20 -7.21 2.33
C ARG A 197 -5.89 -5.76 2.72
N PHE A 198 -4.64 -5.36 2.85
CA PHE A 198 -4.26 -3.97 3.12
C PHE A 198 -4.87 -2.95 2.14
N ALA A 199 -5.21 -3.37 0.93
CA ALA A 199 -5.89 -2.53 -0.04
C ALA A 199 -7.36 -2.21 0.29
N ASN A 200 -7.99 -2.96 1.19
CA ASN A 200 -9.39 -2.77 1.56
C ASN A 200 -9.51 -1.78 2.74
N SER A 201 -10.60 -1.03 2.81
CA SER A 201 -10.93 -0.31 4.03
C SER A 201 -11.18 -1.30 5.17
N GLY A 202 -10.55 -1.11 6.31
CA GLY A 202 -10.52 -2.05 7.43
C GLY A 202 -9.43 -3.12 7.34
N GLY A 203 -8.69 -3.18 6.22
CA GLY A 203 -7.65 -4.19 6.01
C GLY A 203 -6.40 -3.95 6.84
N VAL A 204 -5.99 -2.70 7.00
CA VAL A 204 -4.86 -2.32 7.88
C VAL A 204 -5.17 -2.70 9.32
N THR A 205 -6.36 -2.32 9.79
CA THR A 205 -6.84 -2.69 11.13
C THR A 205 -6.81 -4.20 11.35
N ALA A 206 -7.35 -4.97 10.40
CA ALA A 206 -7.39 -6.43 10.52
C ALA A 206 -5.98 -7.03 10.66
N ALA A 207 -5.03 -6.55 9.85
CA ALA A 207 -3.66 -7.00 9.89
C ALA A 207 -2.93 -6.62 11.20
N VAL A 208 -3.11 -5.36 11.67
CA VAL A 208 -2.52 -4.89 12.92
C VAL A 208 -3.07 -5.66 14.12
N VAL A 209 -4.39 -5.86 14.19
CA VAL A 209 -5.02 -6.63 15.28
C VAL A 209 -4.58 -8.10 15.24
N GLU A 210 -4.43 -8.69 14.06
CA GLU A 210 -3.91 -10.06 13.95
C GLU A 210 -2.46 -10.14 14.40
N SER A 211 -1.61 -9.19 13.98
CA SER A 211 -0.23 -9.13 14.49
C SER A 211 -0.15 -8.98 16.01
N MET A 212 -1.06 -8.20 16.63
CA MET A 212 -1.15 -8.11 18.10
C MET A 212 -1.50 -9.45 18.75
N LYS A 213 -2.39 -10.24 18.12
CA LYS A 213 -2.74 -11.58 18.61
C LYS A 213 -1.56 -12.53 18.48
N GLU A 214 -0.89 -12.55 17.32
CA GLU A 214 0.31 -13.36 17.10
C GLU A 214 1.47 -13.00 18.07
N MET A 215 1.52 -11.72 18.51
CA MET A 215 2.44 -11.24 19.55
C MET A 215 2.01 -11.58 20.98
N GLU A 216 0.82 -12.18 21.16
CA GLU A 216 0.23 -12.44 22.47
C GLU A 216 0.12 -11.16 23.35
N ALA A 217 -0.20 -10.03 22.72
CA ALA A 217 -0.18 -8.71 23.37
C ALA A 217 -1.22 -8.55 24.49
N GLY A 218 -2.26 -9.40 24.53
CA GLY A 218 -3.27 -9.42 25.58
C GLY A 218 -4.17 -8.18 25.62
N ILE A 219 -4.28 -7.44 24.51
CA ILE A 219 -5.10 -6.22 24.40
C ILE A 219 -6.07 -6.35 23.23
N GLU A 220 -7.27 -5.75 23.40
CA GLU A 220 -8.31 -5.66 22.37
C GLU A 220 -8.65 -4.18 22.12
N PRO A 221 -7.91 -3.49 21.24
CA PRO A 221 -8.11 -2.08 20.99
C PRO A 221 -9.42 -1.83 20.23
N LYS A 222 -10.11 -0.76 20.58
CA LYS A 222 -11.23 -0.25 19.78
C LYS A 222 -10.71 0.54 18.59
N VAL A 223 -11.19 0.20 17.39
CA VAL A 223 -10.67 0.77 16.15
C VAL A 223 -11.76 1.46 15.36
N CYS A 224 -11.50 2.71 15.02
CA CYS A 224 -12.28 3.45 14.04
C CYS A 224 -11.73 3.21 12.63
N LYS A 225 -12.59 2.77 11.71
CA LYS A 225 -12.25 2.54 10.30
C LYS A 225 -12.87 3.66 9.46
N ALA A 226 -12.06 4.65 9.08
CA ALA A 226 -12.51 5.78 8.28
C ALA A 226 -12.38 5.46 6.78
N ASN A 227 -13.53 5.32 6.11
CA ASN A 227 -13.64 4.93 4.72
C ASN A 227 -13.98 6.15 3.84
N GLY A 228 -12.98 6.67 3.16
CA GLY A 228 -13.12 7.89 2.35
C GLY A 228 -12.78 9.17 3.10
N ALA A 229 -12.48 10.22 2.34
CA ALA A 229 -11.99 11.50 2.89
C ALA A 229 -12.97 12.18 3.86
N ALA A 230 -14.27 12.02 3.64
CA ALA A 230 -15.31 12.63 4.51
C ALA A 230 -15.30 12.00 5.90
N GLU A 231 -15.25 10.68 5.99
CA GLU A 231 -15.16 9.98 7.27
C GLU A 231 -13.82 10.23 7.96
N CYS A 232 -12.70 10.22 7.20
CA CYS A 232 -11.39 10.56 7.74
C CYS A 232 -11.44 11.92 8.46
N ARG A 233 -11.99 12.94 7.79
CA ARG A 233 -12.14 14.28 8.38
C ARG A 233 -13.03 14.27 9.61
N LYS A 234 -14.17 13.58 9.56
CA LYS A 234 -15.12 13.47 10.67
C LYS A 234 -14.45 12.90 11.92
N PHE A 235 -13.74 11.78 11.78
CA PHE A 235 -13.12 11.12 12.93
C PHE A 235 -11.91 11.89 13.46
N LEU A 236 -11.13 12.54 12.59
CA LEU A 236 -10.08 13.46 13.02
C LEU A 236 -10.64 14.64 13.83
N MET A 237 -11.80 15.20 13.45
CA MET A 237 -12.47 16.24 14.23
C MET A 237 -12.94 15.74 15.60
N LEU A 238 -13.47 14.51 15.67
CA LEU A 238 -13.86 13.90 16.96
C LEU A 238 -12.64 13.65 17.85
N MET A 239 -11.54 13.16 17.27
CA MET A 239 -10.28 12.94 17.99
C MET A 239 -9.70 14.25 18.53
N LYS A 240 -9.66 15.32 17.70
CA LYS A 240 -9.25 16.66 18.11
C LYS A 240 -10.10 17.21 19.25
N ALA A 241 -11.41 16.96 19.23
CA ALA A 241 -12.33 17.39 20.28
C ALA A 241 -12.30 16.51 21.55
N GLY A 242 -11.45 15.49 21.60
CA GLY A 242 -11.39 14.51 22.70
C GLY A 242 -12.62 13.61 22.80
N LYS A 243 -13.45 13.54 21.75
CA LYS A 243 -14.72 12.81 21.74
C LYS A 243 -14.67 11.48 20.97
N LEU A 244 -13.52 11.08 20.47
CA LEU A 244 -13.35 9.78 19.82
C LEU A 244 -13.29 8.69 20.91
N PRO A 245 -14.20 7.69 20.89
CA PRO A 245 -14.18 6.59 21.86
C PRO A 245 -13.13 5.54 21.54
N ASP A 246 -12.66 5.51 20.30
CA ASP A 246 -11.74 4.50 19.79
C ASP A 246 -10.28 4.82 20.15
N ASP A 247 -9.44 3.77 20.21
CA ASP A 247 -8.03 3.88 20.59
C ASP A 247 -7.17 4.32 19.39
N PHE A 248 -7.53 3.90 18.17
CA PHE A 248 -6.87 4.38 16.97
C PHE A 248 -7.80 4.49 15.74
N ILE A 249 -7.37 5.29 14.76
CA ILE A 249 -8.07 5.48 13.49
C ILE A 249 -7.28 4.83 12.37
N GLU A 250 -7.90 3.92 11.63
CA GLU A 250 -7.48 3.58 10.28
C GLU A 250 -8.05 4.63 9.32
N GLY A 251 -7.19 5.38 8.64
CA GLY A 251 -7.62 6.37 7.66
C GLY A 251 -7.35 5.94 6.23
N MET A 252 -8.43 5.66 5.46
CA MET A 252 -8.37 5.43 4.02
C MET A 252 -9.03 6.59 3.27
N ALA A 253 -8.23 7.43 2.59
CA ALA A 253 -8.75 8.61 1.89
C ALA A 253 -9.68 8.28 0.70
N CYS A 254 -9.61 7.07 0.17
CA CYS A 254 -10.49 6.58 -0.91
C CYS A 254 -11.59 5.69 -0.33
N GLU A 255 -12.81 5.82 -0.84
CA GLU A 255 -13.92 4.92 -0.52
C GLU A 255 -13.60 3.51 -1.03
N GLY A 256 -13.83 2.50 -0.20
CA GLY A 256 -13.45 1.11 -0.48
C GLY A 256 -11.94 0.81 -0.27
N GLY A 257 -11.17 1.78 0.20
CA GLY A 257 -9.71 1.68 0.33
C GLY A 257 -8.99 1.90 -0.99
N CYS A 258 -7.79 1.31 -1.17
CA CYS A 258 -7.00 1.47 -2.39
C CYS A 258 -7.69 0.87 -3.63
N VAL A 259 -8.60 -0.07 -3.47
CA VAL A 259 -9.39 -0.66 -4.56
C VAL A 259 -10.24 0.41 -5.26
N GLY A 260 -10.75 1.39 -4.52
CA GLY A 260 -11.46 2.57 -5.06
C GLY A 260 -10.53 3.76 -5.34
N GLY A 261 -9.25 3.54 -5.53
CA GLY A 261 -8.25 4.59 -5.77
C GLY A 261 -8.48 5.36 -7.09
N PRO A 262 -7.96 6.59 -7.19
CA PRO A 262 -8.27 7.50 -8.31
C PRO A 262 -7.74 7.03 -9.66
N SER A 263 -6.84 6.07 -9.69
CA SER A 263 -6.30 5.45 -10.91
C SER A 263 -6.60 3.95 -10.98
N SER A 264 -7.68 3.51 -10.32
CA SER A 264 -8.21 2.15 -10.49
C SER A 264 -8.59 1.95 -11.97
N PHE A 265 -8.34 0.75 -12.47
CA PHE A 265 -8.58 0.43 -13.87
C PHE A 265 -10.02 0.01 -14.14
N ASN A 266 -10.64 -0.63 -13.16
CA ASN A 266 -12.00 -1.14 -13.25
C ASN A 266 -12.88 -0.53 -12.14
N ASP A 267 -14.19 -0.70 -12.25
CA ASP A 267 -15.14 -0.32 -11.21
C ASP A 267 -14.80 -1.00 -9.88
N MET A 268 -14.99 -0.28 -8.78
CA MET A 268 -14.63 -0.73 -7.44
C MET A 268 -15.38 -2.01 -7.03
N LEU A 269 -16.67 -2.11 -7.34
CA LEU A 269 -17.49 -3.27 -6.93
C LEU A 269 -17.13 -4.50 -7.74
N VAL A 270 -16.86 -4.31 -9.04
CA VAL A 270 -16.40 -5.38 -9.94
C VAL A 270 -15.02 -5.88 -9.51
N THR A 271 -14.09 -4.96 -9.26
CA THR A 271 -12.75 -5.28 -8.76
C THR A 271 -12.82 -6.04 -7.45
N LYS A 272 -13.66 -5.57 -6.50
CA LYS A 272 -13.83 -6.23 -5.21
C LYS A 272 -14.31 -7.68 -5.36
N LYS A 273 -15.29 -7.91 -6.23
CA LYS A 273 -15.79 -9.29 -6.50
C LYS A 273 -14.66 -10.20 -6.98
N PHE A 274 -13.94 -9.82 -8.03
CA PHE A 274 -12.83 -10.62 -8.56
C PHE A 274 -11.70 -10.82 -7.54
N ARG A 275 -11.45 -9.77 -6.76
CA ARG A 275 -10.45 -9.81 -5.70
C ARG A 275 -10.84 -10.77 -4.57
N ASP A 276 -12.10 -10.78 -4.15
CA ASP A 276 -12.58 -11.69 -3.11
C ASP A 276 -12.44 -13.16 -3.56
N GLU A 277 -12.67 -13.45 -4.86
CA GLU A 277 -12.44 -14.77 -5.44
C GLU A 277 -10.95 -15.17 -5.42
N LEU A 278 -10.04 -14.23 -5.71
CA LEU A 278 -8.59 -14.48 -5.68
C LEU A 278 -8.08 -14.65 -4.26
N LEU A 279 -8.55 -13.84 -3.31
CA LEU A 279 -8.16 -13.92 -1.90
C LEU A 279 -8.59 -15.22 -1.22
N GLN A 280 -9.65 -15.88 -1.69
CA GLN A 280 -10.04 -17.22 -1.20
C GLN A 280 -9.02 -18.31 -1.55
N LYS A 281 -8.17 -18.05 -2.55
CA LYS A 281 -7.10 -18.98 -2.96
C LYS A 281 -5.78 -18.73 -2.23
N ALA A 282 -5.70 -17.69 -1.42
CA ALA A 282 -4.52 -17.41 -0.62
C ALA A 282 -4.34 -18.48 0.46
N ASP A 283 -3.09 -18.84 0.75
CA ASP A 283 -2.79 -19.75 1.85
C ASP A 283 -3.00 -19.07 3.23
N ASP A 284 -2.91 -19.84 4.29
CA ASP A 284 -3.20 -19.46 5.67
C ASP A 284 -1.94 -19.04 6.48
N ARG A 285 -0.87 -18.65 5.76
CA ARG A 285 0.37 -18.21 6.44
C ARG A 285 0.12 -17.07 7.40
N GLN A 286 0.70 -17.17 8.57
CA GLN A 286 0.65 -16.16 9.61
C GLN A 286 1.62 -15.00 9.27
N ILE A 287 1.30 -13.79 9.76
CA ILE A 287 2.09 -12.58 9.47
C ILE A 287 3.50 -12.71 10.00
N LEU A 288 3.65 -12.93 11.30
CA LEU A 288 4.96 -12.93 11.96
C LEU A 288 5.81 -14.13 11.55
N ASP A 289 5.19 -15.29 11.33
CA ASP A 289 5.91 -16.47 10.88
C ASP A 289 6.44 -16.28 9.44
N ASN A 290 5.63 -15.72 8.56
CA ASN A 290 6.05 -15.37 7.20
C ASN A 290 7.22 -14.39 7.19
N LEU A 291 7.20 -13.37 8.07
CA LEU A 291 8.23 -12.34 8.14
C LEU A 291 9.61 -12.84 8.57
N LYS A 292 9.72 -13.99 9.24
CA LYS A 292 11.01 -14.61 9.58
C LYS A 292 11.89 -14.89 8.38
N ASN A 293 11.30 -15.00 7.18
CA ASN A 293 12.02 -15.28 5.94
C ASN A 293 12.60 -14.01 5.27
N TYR A 294 12.37 -12.81 5.82
CA TYR A 294 12.63 -11.53 5.12
C TYR A 294 13.61 -10.60 5.84
N HIS A 295 14.35 -11.09 6.84
CA HIS A 295 15.46 -10.35 7.49
C HIS A 295 15.12 -8.91 7.89
N MET A 296 13.99 -8.75 8.60
CA MET A 296 13.48 -7.43 9.03
C MET A 296 14.50 -6.60 9.83
N GLU A 297 15.49 -7.24 10.42
CA GLU A 297 16.56 -6.61 11.19
C GLU A 297 17.57 -5.82 10.32
N THR A 298 17.54 -5.98 8.99
CA THR A 298 18.50 -5.35 8.08
C THR A 298 18.11 -3.94 7.64
N PHE A 299 16.89 -3.49 7.96
CA PHE A 299 16.40 -2.15 7.62
C PHE A 299 15.41 -1.62 8.66
N SER A 300 15.27 -0.30 8.72
CA SER A 300 14.34 0.35 9.66
C SER A 300 12.91 0.37 9.14
N MET A 301 11.94 0.15 10.03
CA MET A 301 10.51 0.34 9.77
C MET A 301 10.01 1.74 10.16
N HIS A 302 10.89 2.62 10.62
CA HIS A 302 10.59 3.98 11.08
C HIS A 302 11.37 5.04 10.31
#